data_b50fcf83e7f78e9ef0f8fe99d7d6a492
#
_entry.id   b50fcf83e7f78e9ef0f8fe99d7d6a492
#
_cell.length_a   1.000
_cell.length_b   1.000
_cell.length_c   1.000
_cell.angle_alpha   90.00
_cell.angle_beta   90.00
_cell.angle_gamma   90.00
#
_symmetry.space_group_name_H-M   'P 1'
#
loop_
_entity.id
_entity.type
_entity.pdbx_description
1 polymer ?
#
loop_
_entity_poly.entity_id
_entity_poly.type
_entity_poly.pdbx_seq_one_letter_code
_entity_poly.pdbx_strand_id
1 'polypeptide(L)'
;IAIAWDESLREPDFAFVAEEGVRAVVIKPTLTGSLEKVREQVQAAHALGLTAVISSSIESSLGLTQLARIAAWLTPDTIPGLDTLDLMQAQQVRRWPGSTLPVVEVDALERLL
;
A
#
# COMPACT_ATOMS: atom_id res chain seq x y z
N ILE A 1 -14.26 -3.31 19.89
CA ILE A 1 -13.01 -3.43 19.15
C ILE A 1 -13.28 -3.12 17.68
N ALA A 2 -12.46 -2.22 17.10
CA ALA A 2 -12.51 -1.92 15.68
C ALA A 2 -11.73 -2.98 14.90
N ILE A 3 -12.31 -3.44 13.80
CA ILE A 3 -11.73 -4.47 12.93
C ILE A 3 -11.44 -3.86 11.56
N ALA A 4 -10.36 -4.31 10.92
CA ALA A 4 -10.02 -3.96 9.55
C ALA A 4 -9.99 -5.22 8.67
N TRP A 5 -10.51 -5.11 7.44
CA TRP A 5 -10.30 -6.13 6.43
C TRP A 5 -8.94 -5.94 5.76
N ASP A 6 -8.22 -7.02 5.55
CA ASP A 6 -6.94 -7.04 4.83
C ASP A 6 -6.96 -8.12 3.74
N GLU A 7 -6.61 -9.36 4.05
CA GLU A 7 -6.51 -10.43 3.05
C GLU A 7 -7.81 -10.75 2.33
N SER A 8 -8.95 -10.55 2.98
CA SER A 8 -10.27 -10.79 2.39
C SER A 8 -10.52 -9.99 1.11
N LEU A 9 -9.88 -8.82 0.95
CA LEU A 9 -10.01 -7.99 -0.25
C LEU A 9 -9.50 -8.68 -1.52
N ARG A 10 -8.68 -9.72 -1.37
CA ARG A 10 -8.11 -10.49 -2.48
C ARG A 10 -8.97 -11.66 -2.92
N GLU A 11 -10.01 -11.97 -2.17
CA GLU A 11 -10.94 -13.04 -2.54
C GLU A 11 -11.75 -12.61 -3.78
N PRO A 12 -11.91 -13.49 -4.79
CA PRO A 12 -12.57 -13.13 -6.06
C PRO A 12 -13.99 -12.59 -5.90
N ASP A 13 -14.71 -13.10 -4.91
CA ASP A 13 -16.11 -12.76 -4.67
C ASP A 13 -16.27 -11.73 -3.52
N PHE A 14 -15.16 -11.10 -3.10
CA PHE A 14 -15.23 -10.13 -2.02
C PHE A 14 -16.06 -8.91 -2.44
N ALA A 15 -17.05 -8.59 -1.64
CA ALA A 15 -17.87 -7.39 -1.79
C ALA A 15 -17.76 -6.52 -0.54
N PHE A 16 -17.63 -5.21 -0.73
CA PHE A 16 -17.67 -4.25 0.37
C PHE A 16 -19.10 -4.15 0.87
N VAL A 17 -19.34 -4.65 2.09
CA VAL A 17 -20.62 -4.54 2.79
C VAL A 17 -20.39 -3.95 4.17
N ALA A 18 -21.41 -3.27 4.69
CA ALA A 18 -21.34 -2.76 6.05
C ALA A 18 -21.51 -3.92 7.03
N GLU A 19 -20.48 -4.14 7.86
CA GLU A 19 -20.52 -5.12 8.95
C GLU A 19 -20.24 -4.45 10.29
N GLU A 20 -20.94 -4.91 11.33
CA GLU A 20 -20.75 -4.39 12.66
C GLU A 20 -19.31 -4.66 13.13
N GLY A 21 -18.67 -3.62 13.67
CA GLY A 21 -17.29 -3.70 14.17
C GLY A 21 -16.21 -3.43 13.13
N VAL A 22 -16.50 -3.55 11.84
CA VAL A 22 -15.53 -3.20 10.78
C VAL A 22 -15.48 -1.69 10.62
N ARG A 23 -14.29 -1.13 10.71
CA ARG A 23 -14.03 0.32 10.63
C ARG A 23 -13.07 0.71 9.51
N ALA A 24 -12.28 -0.23 9.03
CA ALA A 24 -11.24 0.05 8.04
C ALA A 24 -11.05 -1.11 7.08
N VAL A 25 -10.44 -0.78 5.95
CA VAL A 25 -9.92 -1.75 4.99
C VAL A 25 -8.46 -1.42 4.73
N VAL A 26 -7.63 -2.45 4.62
CA VAL A 26 -6.22 -2.34 4.29
C VAL A 26 -6.06 -2.73 2.82
N ILE A 27 -5.61 -1.80 2.00
CA ILE A 27 -5.45 -1.97 0.55
C ILE A 27 -3.96 -2.01 0.22
N LYS A 28 -3.53 -3.09 -0.41
CA LYS A 28 -2.14 -3.28 -0.86
C LYS A 28 -2.10 -3.17 -2.39
N PRO A 29 -1.78 -1.99 -2.95
CA PRO A 29 -1.86 -1.75 -4.40
C PRO A 29 -1.10 -2.76 -5.25
N THR A 30 0.06 -3.21 -4.79
CA THR A 30 0.87 -4.22 -5.49
C THR A 30 0.13 -5.54 -5.67
N LEU A 31 -0.70 -5.91 -4.70
CA LEU A 31 -1.51 -7.13 -4.75
C LEU A 31 -2.83 -6.92 -5.47
N THR A 32 -3.38 -5.71 -5.43
CA THR A 32 -4.60 -5.34 -6.18
C THR A 32 -4.35 -5.34 -7.69
N GLY A 33 -3.18 -4.89 -8.13
CA GLY A 33 -2.70 -5.04 -9.49
C GLY A 33 -2.92 -3.86 -10.42
N SER A 34 -3.81 -2.91 -10.10
CA SER A 34 -3.96 -1.68 -10.88
C SER A 34 -4.38 -0.49 -10.01
N LEU A 35 -3.97 0.71 -10.42
CA LEU A 35 -4.37 1.95 -9.75
C LEU A 35 -5.87 2.22 -9.85
N GLU A 36 -6.47 1.84 -10.95
CA GLU A 36 -7.92 1.97 -11.15
C GLU A 36 -8.70 1.14 -10.13
N LYS A 37 -8.33 -0.13 -9.96
CA LYS A 37 -8.94 -0.99 -8.93
C LYS A 37 -8.69 -0.48 -7.52
N VAL A 38 -7.49 0.03 -7.23
CA VAL A 38 -7.18 0.63 -5.93
C VAL A 38 -8.11 1.81 -5.67
N ARG A 39 -8.26 2.69 -6.66
CA ARG A 39 -9.17 3.84 -6.54
C ARG A 39 -10.61 3.42 -6.29
N GLU A 40 -11.09 2.41 -7.03
CA GLU A 40 -12.42 1.86 -6.84
C GLU A 40 -12.62 1.28 -5.44
N GLN A 41 -11.64 0.55 -4.92
CA GLN A 41 -11.67 0.01 -3.55
C GLN A 41 -11.71 1.11 -2.51
N VAL A 42 -10.91 2.17 -2.66
CA VAL A 42 -10.92 3.32 -1.76
C VAL A 42 -12.28 4.01 -1.79
N GLN A 43 -12.84 4.24 -2.96
CA GLN A 43 -14.15 4.86 -3.11
C GLN A 43 -15.26 4.02 -2.50
N ALA A 44 -15.23 2.70 -2.69
CA ALA A 44 -16.19 1.78 -2.10
C ALA A 44 -16.12 1.77 -0.57
N ALA A 45 -14.90 1.77 -0.01
CA ALA A 45 -14.69 1.86 1.42
C ALA A 45 -15.24 3.18 1.99
N HIS A 46 -14.92 4.30 1.37
CA HIS A 46 -15.40 5.61 1.81
C HIS A 46 -16.94 5.73 1.71
N ALA A 47 -17.53 5.15 0.69
CA ALA A 47 -19.01 5.12 0.55
C ALA A 47 -19.71 4.40 1.70
N LEU A 48 -19.04 3.45 2.35
CA LEU A 48 -19.53 2.74 3.52
C LEU A 48 -19.09 3.39 4.85
N GLY A 49 -18.44 4.54 4.80
CA GLY A 49 -17.91 5.20 5.99
C GLY A 49 -16.68 4.51 6.61
N LEU A 50 -16.01 3.64 5.86
CA LEU A 50 -14.83 2.95 6.32
C LEU A 50 -13.57 3.78 6.04
N THR A 51 -12.56 3.63 6.89
CA THR A 51 -11.22 4.17 6.64
C THR A 51 -10.49 3.26 5.66
N ALA A 52 -9.95 3.83 4.59
CA ALA A 52 -9.10 3.09 3.65
C ALA A 52 -7.64 3.36 4.00
N VAL A 53 -6.87 2.31 4.26
CA VAL A 53 -5.45 2.38 4.58
C VAL A 53 -4.65 1.79 3.43
N ILE A 54 -3.83 2.61 2.77
CA ILE A 54 -2.87 2.12 1.79
C ILE A 54 -1.69 1.51 2.54
N SER A 55 -1.35 0.29 2.19
CA SER A 55 -0.28 -0.45 2.85
C SER A 55 0.66 -1.09 1.84
N SER A 56 1.89 -1.30 2.27
CA SER A 56 2.87 -2.07 1.51
C SER A 56 2.69 -3.57 1.75
N SER A 57 3.11 -4.35 0.77
CA SER A 57 3.54 -5.71 0.95
C SER A 57 5.05 -5.69 1.23
N ILE A 58 5.85 -6.55 0.64
CA ILE A 58 7.31 -6.42 0.72
C ILE A 58 7.77 -5.63 -0.51
N GLU A 59 8.17 -4.38 -0.32
CA GLU A 59 8.45 -3.43 -1.38
C GLU A 59 9.86 -2.86 -1.27
N SER A 60 10.45 -2.51 -2.42
CA SER A 60 11.67 -1.70 -2.46
C SER A 60 11.40 -0.27 -2.00
N SER A 61 12.46 0.49 -1.70
CA SER A 61 12.33 1.90 -1.39
C SER A 61 11.68 2.71 -2.53
N LEU A 62 11.92 2.30 -3.79
CA LEU A 62 11.24 2.89 -4.93
C LEU A 62 9.74 2.59 -4.91
N GLY A 63 9.37 1.33 -4.67
CA GLY A 63 7.97 0.92 -4.54
C GLY A 63 7.27 1.63 -3.39
N LEU A 64 7.90 1.73 -2.23
CA LEU A 64 7.37 2.46 -1.08
C LEU A 64 7.15 3.94 -1.40
N THR A 65 8.07 4.58 -2.15
CA THR A 65 7.92 5.96 -2.59
C THR A 65 6.68 6.13 -3.48
N GLN A 66 6.44 5.19 -4.37
CA GLN A 66 5.24 5.19 -5.22
C GLN A 66 3.97 5.00 -4.39
N LEU A 67 3.97 4.07 -3.42
CA LEU A 67 2.83 3.85 -2.53
C LEU A 67 2.53 5.07 -1.66
N ALA A 68 3.56 5.77 -1.18
CA ALA A 68 3.38 7.02 -0.44
C ALA A 68 2.67 8.08 -1.28
N ARG A 69 2.98 8.18 -2.56
CA ARG A 69 2.30 9.09 -3.49
C ARG A 69 0.85 8.68 -3.74
N ILE A 70 0.58 7.39 -3.89
CA ILE A 70 -0.78 6.87 -4.03
C ILE A 70 -1.61 7.19 -2.78
N ALA A 71 -1.04 6.99 -1.59
CA ALA A 71 -1.70 7.30 -0.33
C ALA A 71 -2.00 8.80 -0.20
N ALA A 72 -1.04 9.65 -0.55
CA ALA A 72 -1.24 11.11 -0.55
C ALA A 72 -2.34 11.56 -1.52
N TRP A 73 -2.52 10.84 -2.61
CA TRP A 73 -3.55 11.13 -3.60
C TRP A 73 -4.94 10.62 -3.18
N LEU A 74 -5.03 9.35 -2.79
CA LEU A 74 -6.31 8.67 -2.57
C LEU A 74 -6.80 8.72 -1.12
N THR A 75 -5.89 8.76 -0.16
CA THR A 75 -6.19 8.70 1.28
C THR A 75 -5.39 9.74 2.06
N PRO A 76 -5.49 11.05 1.71
CA PRO A 76 -4.61 12.08 2.27
C PRO A 76 -4.75 12.27 3.78
N ASP A 77 -5.91 11.92 4.35
CA ASP A 77 -6.21 12.08 5.77
C ASP A 77 -5.88 10.84 6.60
N THR A 78 -5.33 9.80 5.97
CA THR A 78 -5.03 8.53 6.65
C THR A 78 -3.54 8.24 6.58
N ILE A 79 -2.96 7.83 7.71
CA ILE A 79 -1.55 7.41 7.76
C ILE A 79 -1.42 6.05 7.06
N PRO A 80 -0.60 5.94 6.01
CA PRO A 80 -0.38 4.68 5.32
C PRO A 80 0.52 3.73 6.12
N GLY A 81 0.38 2.43 5.88
CA GLY A 81 1.21 1.39 6.48
C GLY A 81 2.37 1.00 5.56
N LEU A 82 3.49 1.72 5.61
CA LEU A 82 4.62 1.58 4.67
C LEU A 82 5.94 1.18 5.35
N ASP A 83 5.90 0.55 6.51
CA ASP A 83 7.09 0.26 7.31
C ASP A 83 7.59 -1.18 7.10
N THR A 84 7.98 -1.50 5.86
CA THR A 84 8.47 -2.85 5.50
C THR A 84 9.88 -2.85 4.90
N LEU A 85 10.54 -1.69 4.80
CA LEU A 85 11.83 -1.60 4.13
C LEU A 85 12.95 -2.39 4.83
N ASP A 86 12.89 -2.50 6.15
CA ASP A 86 13.91 -3.23 6.93
C ASP A 86 13.96 -4.73 6.62
N LEU A 87 12.99 -5.25 5.89
CA LEU A 87 13.01 -6.60 5.34
C LEU A 87 13.93 -6.74 4.11
N MET A 88 14.40 -5.62 3.58
CA MET A 88 15.28 -5.56 2.41
C MET A 88 16.74 -5.38 2.84
N GLN A 89 17.68 -5.68 1.93
CA GLN A 89 19.11 -5.51 2.17
C GLN A 89 19.64 -4.15 1.74
N ALA A 90 18.94 -3.47 0.83
CA ALA A 90 19.35 -2.19 0.28
C ALA A 90 18.14 -1.38 -0.16
N GLN A 91 18.34 -0.08 -0.28
CA GLN A 91 17.41 0.83 -0.94
C GLN A 91 17.71 0.87 -2.43
N GLN A 92 16.70 0.96 -3.26
CA GLN A 92 16.85 1.02 -4.71
C GLN A 92 16.50 2.41 -5.23
N VAL A 93 17.49 3.07 -5.81
CA VAL A 93 17.34 4.36 -6.50
C VAL A 93 16.85 5.51 -5.59
N ARG A 94 15.82 5.28 -4.82
CA ARG A 94 15.20 6.28 -3.93
C ARG A 94 15.52 5.99 -2.47
N ARG A 95 15.91 7.03 -1.75
CA ARG A 95 16.07 6.96 -0.30
C ARG A 95 14.72 7.00 0.39
N TRP A 96 14.53 6.10 1.34
CA TRP A 96 13.37 6.12 2.21
C TRP A 96 13.72 6.87 3.49
N PRO A 97 12.87 7.81 3.95
CA PRO A 97 13.14 8.56 5.19
C PRO A 97 13.38 7.64 6.39
N GLY A 98 14.42 7.90 7.14
CA GLY A 98 14.79 7.15 8.35
C GLY A 98 15.53 5.84 8.10
N SER A 99 15.67 5.37 6.85
CA SER A 99 16.43 4.16 6.57
C SER A 99 17.93 4.44 6.48
N THR A 100 18.72 3.55 7.09
CA THR A 100 20.19 3.54 7.01
C THR A 100 20.74 2.52 6.04
N LEU A 101 19.88 1.79 5.33
CA LEU A 101 20.31 0.81 4.34
C LEU A 101 21.07 1.48 3.19
N PRO A 102 22.07 0.80 2.60
CA PRO A 102 22.79 1.34 1.45
C PRO A 102 21.85 1.55 0.27
N VAL A 103 22.14 2.55 -0.57
CA VAL A 103 21.37 2.86 -1.77
C VAL A 103 22.07 2.28 -3.00
N VAL A 104 21.35 1.49 -3.79
CA VAL A 104 21.81 0.99 -5.09
C VAL A 104 21.33 1.97 -6.16
N GLU A 105 22.28 2.60 -6.85
CA GLU A 105 21.99 3.55 -7.91
C GLU A 105 21.55 2.85 -9.21
N VAL A 106 20.91 3.59 -10.10
CA VAL A 106 20.40 3.06 -11.38
C VAL A 106 21.48 2.33 -12.17
N ASP A 107 22.70 2.89 -12.23
CA ASP A 107 23.81 2.33 -12.99
C ASP A 107 24.29 0.97 -12.50
N ALA A 108 24.02 0.66 -11.22
CA ALA A 108 24.39 -0.61 -10.61
C ALA A 108 23.30 -1.68 -10.74
N LEU A 109 22.12 -1.33 -11.27
CA LEU A 109 21.03 -2.27 -11.48
C LEU A 109 21.23 -3.04 -12.79
N GLU A 110 21.02 -4.35 -12.71
CA GLU A 110 21.11 -5.20 -13.89
C GLU A 110 19.90 -4.98 -14.81
N ARG A 111 20.17 -4.85 -16.11
CA ARG A 111 19.14 -4.69 -17.13
C ARG A 111 18.61 -6.06 -17.54
N LEU A 112 17.33 -6.31 -17.35
CA LEU A 112 16.69 -7.60 -17.62
C LEU A 112 16.10 -7.72 -19.03
N LEU A 113 16.07 -6.63 -19.79
CA LEU A 113 15.46 -6.58 -21.13
C LEU A 113 16.53 -6.24 -22.19
#